data_9a41fef176f2eb5d9c7e0a0db9d5346b
#
_entry.id   9a41fef176f2eb5d9c7e0a0db9d5346b
#
_cell.length_a   1.000
_cell.length_b   1.000
_cell.length_c   1.000
_cell.angle_alpha   90.00
_cell.angle_beta   90.00
_cell.angle_gamma   90.00
#
_symmetry.space_group_name_H-M   'P 1'
#
loop_
_entity.id
_entity.type
_entity.pdbx_description
1 polymer ?
#
loop_
_entity_poly.entity_id
_entity_poly.type
_entity_poly.pdbx_seq_one_letter_code
_entity_poly.pdbx_strand_id
1 'polypeptide(L)'
;MRRYIIVLLSMLAICSVPCQSQTIDRALFERMVAITKHFEGWHDPKTTPGYVGYGHQLQKGERFPKTLTRQRADLLLRTDLLRHLRLYARYGRDAYLLSTLSYQIGPAKLLGNGRYPKASLLTRLERGDRDILPLYLSYCKWRGKAVASIRKRRWVEYQLLYAER
;
A
#
# COMPACT_ATOMS: atom_id res chain seq x y z
N MET A 1 -8.85 8.56 -69.41
CA MET A 1 -8.68 9.16 -68.07
C MET A 1 -8.68 8.06 -67.02
N ARG A 2 -7.48 7.62 -66.55
CA ARG A 2 -7.33 6.58 -65.51
C ARG A 2 -7.29 7.25 -64.16
N ARG A 3 -8.26 6.93 -63.30
CA ARG A 3 -8.32 7.38 -61.88
C ARG A 3 -7.51 6.41 -61.02
N TYR A 4 -6.39 6.86 -60.46
CA TYR A 4 -5.62 6.12 -59.43
C TYR A 4 -6.26 6.34 -58.07
N ILE A 5 -6.76 5.25 -57.46
CA ILE A 5 -7.23 5.23 -56.10
C ILE A 5 -6.00 4.96 -55.22
N ILE A 6 -5.56 5.96 -54.48
CA ILE A 6 -4.51 5.81 -53.46
C ILE A 6 -5.18 5.27 -52.19
N VAL A 7 -4.94 4.01 -51.87
CA VAL A 7 -5.34 3.40 -50.60
C VAL A 7 -4.26 3.75 -49.55
N LEU A 8 -4.58 4.67 -48.67
CA LEU A 8 -3.75 4.98 -47.48
C LEU A 8 -3.99 3.86 -46.44
N LEU A 9 -3.05 2.90 -46.34
CA LEU A 9 -2.98 1.97 -45.21
C LEU A 9 -2.44 2.71 -43.99
N SER A 10 -3.31 3.12 -43.05
CA SER A 10 -2.91 3.59 -41.74
C SER A 10 -2.49 2.40 -40.88
N MET A 11 -1.19 2.20 -40.72
CA MET A 11 -0.64 1.27 -39.70
C MET A 11 -0.96 1.80 -38.32
N LEU A 12 -1.96 1.22 -37.64
CA LEU A 12 -2.15 1.34 -36.23
C LEU A 12 -1.01 0.57 -35.53
N ALA A 13 0.00 1.30 -35.08
CA ALA A 13 1.01 0.78 -34.17
C ALA A 13 0.32 0.55 -32.81
N ILE A 14 -0.08 -0.70 -32.56
CA ILE A 14 -0.53 -1.13 -31.23
C ILE A 14 0.72 -1.12 -30.34
N CYS A 15 0.94 -0.02 -29.61
CA CYS A 15 1.89 0.02 -28.51
C CYS A 15 1.40 -0.94 -27.41
N SER A 16 1.81 -2.20 -27.50
CA SER A 16 1.70 -3.14 -26.39
C SER A 16 2.67 -2.70 -25.31
N VAL A 17 2.16 -1.93 -24.34
CA VAL A 17 2.89 -1.63 -23.10
C VAL A 17 3.10 -2.98 -22.39
N PRO A 18 4.34 -3.47 -22.21
CA PRO A 18 4.57 -4.70 -21.49
C PRO A 18 4.03 -4.50 -20.07
N CYS A 19 3.04 -5.28 -19.69
CA CYS A 19 2.61 -5.40 -18.29
C CYS A 19 3.77 -6.07 -17.54
N GLN A 20 4.70 -5.25 -17.04
CA GLN A 20 5.77 -5.73 -16.18
C GLN A 20 5.11 -6.23 -14.89
N SER A 21 4.95 -7.54 -14.78
CA SER A 21 4.61 -8.17 -13.51
C SER A 21 5.75 -7.87 -12.54
N GLN A 22 5.52 -6.94 -11.63
CA GLN A 22 6.51 -6.59 -10.62
C GLN A 22 6.80 -7.85 -9.79
N THR A 23 8.01 -8.40 -9.93
CA THR A 23 8.45 -9.51 -9.09
C THR A 23 8.51 -9.02 -7.65
N ILE A 24 7.78 -9.71 -6.75
CA ILE A 24 7.75 -9.35 -5.35
C ILE A 24 9.11 -9.67 -4.72
N ASP A 25 9.77 -8.65 -4.18
CA ASP A 25 10.94 -8.84 -3.32
C ASP A 25 10.50 -9.52 -2.04
N ARG A 26 10.82 -10.81 -1.92
CA ARG A 26 10.41 -11.63 -0.79
C ARG A 26 10.96 -11.12 0.54
N ALA A 27 12.21 -10.66 0.57
CA ALA A 27 12.83 -10.18 1.79
C ALA A 27 12.15 -8.91 2.30
N LEU A 28 11.87 -7.94 1.42
CA LEU A 28 11.12 -6.73 1.78
C LEU A 28 9.68 -7.04 2.18
N PHE A 29 9.03 -8.00 1.52
CA PHE A 29 7.69 -8.41 1.89
C PHE A 29 7.64 -9.01 3.30
N GLU A 30 8.59 -9.89 3.65
CA GLU A 30 8.66 -10.47 5.01
C GLU A 30 8.95 -9.38 6.06
N ARG A 31 9.83 -8.43 5.78
CA ARG A 31 10.04 -7.26 6.65
C ARG A 31 8.75 -6.47 6.85
N MET A 32 8.01 -6.17 5.78
CA MET A 32 6.73 -5.47 5.83
C MET A 32 5.72 -6.22 6.69
N VAL A 33 5.59 -7.54 6.53
CA VAL A 33 4.74 -8.40 7.37
C VAL A 33 5.15 -8.33 8.83
N ALA A 34 6.44 -8.49 9.14
CA ALA A 34 6.96 -8.48 10.50
C ALA A 34 6.71 -7.13 11.21
N ILE A 35 6.99 -6.02 10.53
CA ILE A 35 6.75 -4.67 11.06
C ILE A 35 5.26 -4.46 11.33
N THR A 36 4.40 -4.84 10.40
CA THR A 36 2.95 -4.66 10.56
C THR A 36 2.44 -5.47 11.73
N LYS A 37 2.82 -6.74 11.86
CA LYS A 37 2.45 -7.59 13.00
C LYS A 37 2.89 -7.00 14.33
N HIS A 38 4.11 -6.47 14.38
CA HIS A 38 4.68 -5.88 15.59
C HIS A 38 3.87 -4.66 16.08
N PHE A 39 3.51 -3.76 15.16
CA PHE A 39 2.83 -2.50 15.53
C PHE A 39 1.32 -2.61 15.62
N GLU A 40 0.67 -3.50 14.86
CA GLU A 40 -0.79 -3.71 14.99
C GLU A 40 -1.14 -4.52 16.23
N GLY A 41 -0.28 -5.46 16.63
CA GLY A 41 -0.61 -6.39 17.71
C GLY A 41 -1.74 -7.35 17.34
N TRP A 42 -2.46 -7.83 18.36
CA TRP A 42 -3.56 -8.77 18.18
C TRP A 42 -4.92 -8.12 18.45
N HIS A 43 -5.80 -8.17 17.44
CA HIS A 43 -7.18 -7.71 17.55
C HIS A 43 -8.11 -8.90 17.77
N ASP A 44 -8.78 -8.92 18.93
CA ASP A 44 -9.86 -9.85 19.19
C ASP A 44 -11.18 -9.19 18.78
N PRO A 45 -12.02 -9.86 17.98
CA PRO A 45 -13.31 -9.31 17.55
C PRO A 45 -14.23 -8.90 18.71
N LYS A 46 -14.06 -9.52 19.90
CA LYS A 46 -14.84 -9.19 21.10
C LYS A 46 -14.45 -7.85 21.71
N THR A 47 -13.17 -7.49 21.65
CA THR A 47 -12.63 -6.26 22.27
C THR A 47 -12.40 -5.16 21.25
N THR A 48 -12.24 -5.52 19.97
CA THR A 48 -11.99 -4.57 18.87
C THR A 48 -13.00 -4.81 17.75
N PRO A 49 -14.25 -4.33 17.88
CA PRO A 49 -15.28 -4.54 16.89
C PRO A 49 -14.84 -4.07 15.49
N GLY A 50 -15.08 -4.89 14.48
CA GLY A 50 -14.74 -4.58 13.08
C GLY A 50 -13.33 -4.95 12.65
N TYR A 51 -12.49 -5.44 13.58
CA TYR A 51 -11.12 -5.88 13.25
C TYR A 51 -10.82 -7.26 13.83
N VAL A 52 -9.95 -8.02 13.14
CA VAL A 52 -9.51 -9.34 13.59
C VAL A 52 -8.02 -9.56 13.30
N GLY A 53 -7.38 -10.40 14.10
CA GLY A 53 -6.00 -10.84 13.92
C GLY A 53 -5.01 -9.67 13.99
N TYR A 54 -4.27 -9.42 12.93
CA TYR A 54 -3.28 -8.34 12.83
C TYR A 54 -3.85 -7.10 12.12
N GLY A 55 -5.07 -6.68 12.49
CA GLY A 55 -5.69 -5.46 11.99
C GLY A 55 -6.47 -5.64 10.68
N HIS A 56 -6.84 -6.87 10.30
CA HIS A 56 -7.73 -7.09 9.17
C HIS A 56 -9.11 -6.48 9.46
N GLN A 57 -9.54 -5.54 8.62
CA GLN A 57 -10.86 -4.91 8.73
C GLN A 57 -11.93 -5.81 8.11
N LEU A 58 -12.93 -6.19 8.91
CA LEU A 58 -14.04 -7.02 8.45
C LEU A 58 -14.83 -6.33 7.34
N GLN A 59 -15.01 -7.03 6.24
CA GLN A 59 -15.81 -6.57 5.12
C GLN A 59 -17.28 -6.95 5.30
N LYS A 60 -18.20 -6.24 4.62
CA LYS A 60 -19.63 -6.54 4.67
C LYS A 60 -19.88 -7.99 4.24
N GLY A 61 -20.53 -8.78 5.10
CA GLY A 61 -20.84 -10.19 4.86
C GLY A 61 -19.72 -11.17 5.21
N GLU A 62 -18.53 -10.67 5.58
CA GLU A 62 -17.42 -11.52 6.01
C GLU A 62 -17.66 -12.04 7.42
N ARG A 63 -17.49 -13.35 7.58
CA ARG A 63 -17.68 -14.04 8.87
C ARG A 63 -16.41 -14.76 9.26
N PHE A 64 -16.01 -14.60 10.51
CA PHE A 64 -14.88 -15.32 11.10
C PHE A 64 -15.35 -16.23 12.23
N PRO A 65 -14.66 -17.36 12.45
CA PRO A 65 -14.92 -18.21 13.61
C PRO A 65 -14.66 -17.42 14.90
N LYS A 66 -15.34 -17.81 15.99
CA LYS A 66 -15.19 -17.18 17.32
C LYS A 66 -13.72 -17.14 17.79
N THR A 67 -12.91 -18.09 17.33
CA THR A 67 -11.47 -18.19 17.60
C THR A 67 -10.70 -18.15 16.28
N LEU A 68 -9.92 -17.09 16.07
CA LEU A 68 -9.03 -16.95 14.92
C LEU A 68 -7.64 -17.48 15.30
N THR A 69 -7.12 -18.46 14.55
CA THR A 69 -5.75 -18.96 14.76
C THR A 69 -4.70 -17.95 14.28
N ARG A 70 -3.49 -18.00 14.87
CA ARG A 70 -2.36 -17.17 14.46
C ARG A 70 -1.99 -17.38 13.00
N GLN A 71 -2.03 -18.63 12.51
CA GLN A 71 -1.78 -18.95 11.10
C GLN A 71 -2.81 -18.30 10.17
N ARG A 72 -4.09 -18.38 10.52
CA ARG A 72 -5.15 -17.76 9.72
C ARG A 72 -5.03 -16.24 9.68
N ALA A 73 -4.70 -15.62 10.82
CA ALA A 73 -4.46 -14.20 10.91
C ALA A 73 -3.24 -13.75 10.08
N ASP A 74 -2.17 -14.56 10.05
CA ASP A 74 -1.00 -14.30 9.21
C ASP A 74 -1.35 -14.33 7.72
N LEU A 75 -2.12 -15.30 7.27
CA LEU A 75 -2.59 -15.39 5.89
C LEU A 75 -3.47 -14.18 5.50
N LEU A 76 -4.36 -13.74 6.38
CA LEU A 76 -5.18 -12.54 6.16
C LEU A 76 -4.31 -11.30 5.99
N LEU A 77 -3.37 -11.07 6.93
CA LEU A 77 -2.44 -9.95 6.85
C LEU A 77 -1.67 -9.95 5.54
N ARG A 78 -1.09 -11.10 5.16
CA ARG A 78 -0.34 -11.23 3.89
C ARG A 78 -1.21 -10.93 2.68
N THR A 79 -2.44 -11.43 2.66
CA THR A 79 -3.40 -11.16 1.59
C THR A 79 -3.72 -9.67 1.48
N ASP A 80 -3.96 -9.01 2.61
CA ASP A 80 -4.22 -7.58 2.64
C ASP A 80 -3.01 -6.76 2.19
N LEU A 81 -1.82 -7.08 2.68
CA LEU A 81 -0.59 -6.39 2.28
C LEU A 81 -0.28 -6.58 0.79
N LEU A 82 -0.52 -7.77 0.22
CA LEU A 82 -0.42 -8.00 -1.22
C LEU A 82 -1.44 -7.17 -2.02
N ARG A 83 -2.66 -7.00 -1.49
CA ARG A 83 -3.66 -6.12 -2.11
C ARG A 83 -3.17 -4.67 -2.13
N HIS A 84 -2.61 -4.19 -1.01
CA HIS A 84 -2.02 -2.85 -0.94
C HIS A 84 -0.82 -2.69 -1.88
N LEU A 85 0.09 -3.68 -1.97
CA LEU A 85 1.21 -3.65 -2.90
C LEU A 85 0.77 -3.46 -4.36
N ARG A 86 -0.29 -4.13 -4.78
CA ARG A 86 -0.84 -3.97 -6.13
C ARG A 86 -1.31 -2.55 -6.40
N LEU A 87 -1.90 -1.85 -5.40
CA LEU A 87 -2.33 -0.46 -5.55
C LEU A 87 -1.15 0.50 -5.80
N TYR A 88 0.02 0.18 -5.28
CA TYR A 88 1.22 1.00 -5.38
C TYR A 88 2.30 0.43 -6.30
N ALA A 89 1.99 -0.61 -7.10
CA ALA A 89 2.96 -1.31 -7.95
C ALA A 89 3.80 -0.37 -8.83
N ARG A 90 3.19 0.69 -9.37
CA ARG A 90 3.87 1.70 -10.20
C ARG A 90 5.01 2.46 -9.50
N TYR A 91 5.07 2.42 -8.16
CA TYR A 91 6.13 3.06 -7.38
C TYR A 91 7.34 2.14 -7.14
N GLY A 92 7.37 0.95 -7.77
CA GLY A 92 8.49 0.02 -7.65
C GLY A 92 8.75 -0.38 -6.19
N ARG A 93 10.00 -0.25 -5.74
CA ARG A 93 10.41 -0.58 -4.37
C ARG A 93 9.70 0.27 -3.30
N ASP A 94 9.33 1.50 -3.62
CA ASP A 94 8.61 2.40 -2.69
C ASP A 94 7.22 1.86 -2.33
N ALA A 95 6.67 0.95 -3.14
CA ALA A 95 5.38 0.32 -2.90
C ALA A 95 5.30 -0.34 -1.52
N TYR A 96 6.40 -0.90 -1.00
CA TYR A 96 6.41 -1.56 0.31
C TYR A 96 6.15 -0.57 1.45
N LEU A 97 6.84 0.57 1.43
CA LEU A 97 6.62 1.65 2.41
C LEU A 97 5.20 2.22 2.30
N LEU A 98 4.76 2.50 1.07
CA LEU A 98 3.42 3.05 0.81
C LEU A 98 2.32 2.10 1.23
N SER A 99 2.49 0.80 1.00
CA SER A 99 1.52 -0.23 1.38
C SER A 99 1.39 -0.37 2.90
N THR A 100 2.50 -0.32 3.62
CA THR A 100 2.52 -0.37 5.08
C THR A 100 1.78 0.84 5.67
N LEU A 101 2.03 2.04 5.15
CA LEU A 101 1.32 3.25 5.54
C LEU A 101 -0.17 3.15 5.20
N SER A 102 -0.48 2.73 3.97
CA SER A 102 -1.85 2.57 3.45
C SER A 102 -2.68 1.56 4.25
N TYR A 103 -2.06 0.49 4.73
CA TYR A 103 -2.73 -0.50 5.58
C TYR A 103 -3.30 0.15 6.85
N GLN A 104 -2.55 1.07 7.45
CA GLN A 104 -2.96 1.75 8.68
C GLN A 104 -3.95 2.91 8.46
N ILE A 105 -3.72 3.75 7.45
CA ILE A 105 -4.51 4.99 7.29
C ILE A 105 -5.60 4.89 6.23
N GLY A 106 -5.62 3.80 5.47
CA GLY A 106 -6.51 3.56 4.32
C GLY A 106 -5.96 4.12 3.00
N PRO A 107 -6.19 3.41 1.87
CA PRO A 107 -5.66 3.79 0.55
C PRO A 107 -6.19 5.11 0.04
N ALA A 108 -7.43 5.46 0.35
CA ALA A 108 -8.06 6.71 -0.10
C ALA A 108 -7.33 7.96 0.38
N LYS A 109 -6.69 7.93 1.56
CA LYS A 109 -5.91 9.06 2.08
C LYS A 109 -4.58 9.27 1.37
N LEU A 110 -4.06 8.24 0.70
CA LEU A 110 -2.84 8.35 -0.10
C LEU A 110 -3.15 8.60 -1.57
N LEU A 111 -3.97 7.75 -2.17
CA LEU A 111 -4.28 7.81 -3.61
C LEU A 111 -5.17 9.00 -3.97
N GLY A 112 -5.93 9.48 -3.00
CA GLY A 112 -6.99 10.45 -3.22
C GLY A 112 -8.29 9.78 -3.69
N ASN A 113 -9.36 10.49 -3.51
CA ASN A 113 -10.70 10.20 -4.04
C ASN A 113 -11.53 11.50 -4.01
N GLY A 114 -12.84 11.45 -4.26
CA GLY A 114 -13.69 12.65 -4.21
C GLY A 114 -13.70 13.39 -2.87
N ARG A 115 -13.30 12.71 -1.76
CA ARG A 115 -13.24 13.30 -0.41
C ARG A 115 -11.84 13.75 -0.01
N TYR A 116 -10.79 13.06 -0.48
CA TYR A 116 -9.41 13.34 -0.13
C TYR A 116 -8.60 13.67 -1.37
N PRO A 117 -7.77 14.73 -1.36
CA PRO A 117 -6.80 14.96 -2.42
C PRO A 117 -5.71 13.87 -2.39
N LYS A 118 -5.03 13.67 -3.51
CA LYS A 118 -3.85 12.83 -3.59
C LYS A 118 -2.79 13.34 -2.61
N ALA A 119 -2.21 12.43 -1.84
CA ALA A 119 -1.22 12.78 -0.83
C ALA A 119 0.06 13.38 -1.45
N SER A 120 0.58 14.43 -0.83
CA SER A 120 1.85 15.08 -1.25
C SER A 120 3.04 14.12 -1.24
N LEU A 121 3.00 13.07 -0.40
CA LEU A 121 4.00 12.00 -0.40
C LEU A 121 4.11 11.31 -1.78
N LEU A 122 2.99 10.97 -2.39
CA LEU A 122 2.98 10.35 -3.72
C LEU A 122 3.49 11.33 -4.80
N THR A 123 3.08 12.59 -4.71
CA THR A 123 3.51 13.63 -5.65
C THR A 123 5.02 13.87 -5.58
N ARG A 124 5.63 13.83 -4.38
CA ARG A 124 7.08 13.94 -4.21
C ARG A 124 7.81 12.75 -4.83
N LEU A 125 7.38 11.54 -4.53
CA LEU A 125 7.97 10.33 -5.11
C LEU A 125 7.89 10.30 -6.64
N GLU A 126 6.77 10.75 -7.22
CA GLU A 126 6.57 10.86 -8.67
C GLU A 126 7.50 11.89 -9.34
N ARG A 127 7.91 12.92 -8.60
CA ARG A 127 8.91 13.90 -9.04
C ARG A 127 10.36 13.45 -8.82
N GLY A 128 10.56 12.24 -8.29
CA GLY A 128 11.88 11.72 -7.97
C GLY A 128 12.48 12.25 -6.66
N ASP A 129 11.72 13.03 -5.89
CA ASP A 129 12.17 13.53 -4.59
C ASP A 129 12.30 12.37 -3.59
N ARG A 130 13.52 12.19 -3.08
CA ARG A 130 13.86 11.10 -2.16
C ARG A 130 13.93 11.53 -0.70
N ASP A 131 13.95 12.83 -0.43
CA ASP A 131 13.90 13.35 0.94
C ASP A 131 12.46 13.42 1.45
N ILE A 132 11.90 12.24 1.70
CA ILE A 132 10.52 12.09 2.15
C ILE A 132 10.38 11.87 3.66
N LEU A 133 11.50 11.72 4.40
CA LEU A 133 11.46 11.38 5.84
C LEU A 133 10.60 12.35 6.68
N PRO A 134 10.80 13.68 6.59
CA PRO A 134 10.00 14.62 7.39
C PRO A 134 8.50 14.48 7.11
N LEU A 135 8.15 14.33 5.83
CA LEU A 135 6.77 14.17 5.39
C LEU A 135 6.20 12.83 5.84
N TYR A 136 6.97 11.73 5.72
CA TYR A 136 6.54 10.40 6.18
C TYR A 136 6.30 10.37 7.68
N LEU A 137 7.17 10.99 8.48
CA LEU A 137 7.00 11.12 9.93
C LEU A 137 5.80 11.96 10.33
N SER A 138 5.29 12.85 9.45
CA SER A 138 4.10 13.66 9.72
C SER A 138 2.80 12.83 9.77
N TYR A 139 2.79 11.60 9.21
CA TYR A 139 1.67 10.64 9.31
C TYR A 139 1.58 9.98 10.70
N CYS A 140 1.77 10.76 11.75
CA CYS A 140 1.76 10.32 13.14
C CYS A 140 0.61 10.90 13.96
N LYS A 141 -0.40 11.50 13.32
CA LYS A 141 -1.50 12.16 14.04
C LYS A 141 -2.67 11.20 14.27
N TRP A 142 -3.22 11.27 15.48
CA TRP A 142 -4.50 10.67 15.86
C TRP A 142 -5.42 11.75 16.42
N ARG A 143 -6.64 11.88 15.89
CA ARG A 143 -7.58 12.95 16.24
C ARG A 143 -6.94 14.35 16.27
N GLY A 144 -6.12 14.63 15.26
CA GLY A 144 -5.43 15.92 15.09
C GLY A 144 -4.15 16.10 15.93
N LYS A 145 -3.89 15.26 16.93
CA LYS A 145 -2.71 15.35 17.81
C LYS A 145 -1.62 14.38 17.38
N ALA A 146 -0.36 14.82 17.43
CA ALA A 146 0.79 13.94 17.16
C ALA A 146 0.94 12.91 18.29
N VAL A 147 1.18 11.65 17.91
CA VAL A 147 1.34 10.51 18.83
C VAL A 147 2.73 9.93 18.69
N ALA A 148 3.51 9.92 19.76
CA ALA A 148 4.91 9.50 19.75
C ALA A 148 5.11 8.05 19.31
N SER A 149 4.24 7.12 19.74
CA SER A 149 4.30 5.71 19.33
C SER A 149 4.05 5.53 17.83
N ILE A 150 3.12 6.29 17.24
CA ILE A 150 2.87 6.28 15.80
C ILE A 150 4.07 6.87 15.05
N ARG A 151 4.67 7.95 15.57
CA ARG A 151 5.88 8.54 14.98
C ARG A 151 7.06 7.56 15.01
N LYS A 152 7.27 6.84 16.12
CA LYS A 152 8.27 5.75 16.23
C LYS A 152 8.02 4.67 15.18
N ARG A 153 6.77 4.23 15.00
CA ARG A 153 6.38 3.29 13.96
C ARG A 153 6.79 3.80 12.57
N ARG A 154 6.45 5.06 12.21
CA ARG A 154 6.82 5.67 10.91
C ARG A 154 8.34 5.63 10.69
N TRP A 155 9.09 5.94 11.74
CA TRP A 155 10.55 5.91 11.66
C TRP A 155 11.10 4.51 11.38
N VAL A 156 10.63 3.49 12.11
CA VAL A 156 11.03 2.09 11.89
C VAL A 156 10.66 1.59 10.48
N GLU A 157 9.44 1.87 10.04
CA GLU A 157 8.99 1.54 8.68
C GLU A 157 9.88 2.17 7.62
N TYR A 158 10.21 3.45 7.78
CA TYR A 158 11.10 4.16 6.87
C TYR A 158 12.50 3.53 6.84
N GLN A 159 13.11 3.25 7.97
CA GLN A 159 14.45 2.65 8.04
C GLN A 159 14.49 1.29 7.34
N LEU A 160 13.56 0.41 7.66
CA LEU A 160 13.59 -0.97 7.19
C LEU A 160 13.08 -1.19 5.76
N LEU A 161 12.23 -0.30 5.26
CA LEU A 161 11.59 -0.48 3.94
C LEU A 161 12.05 0.55 2.90
N TYR A 162 12.67 1.66 3.32
CA TYR A 162 13.05 2.75 2.42
C TYR A 162 14.53 3.12 2.48
N ALA A 163 15.10 3.32 3.66
CA ALA A 163 16.49 3.82 3.80
C ALA A 163 17.54 2.75 3.46
N GLU A 164 17.27 1.47 3.70
CA GLU A 164 18.14 0.36 3.33
C GLU A 164 18.04 0.05 1.81
N ARG A 165 18.65 0.89 0.99
CA ARG A 165 18.69 0.74 -0.48
C ARG A 165 20.08 0.41 -0.97
#